data_dcbc1763df3af1cf50d1a2a277cc468a
#
_entry.id   dcbc1763df3af1cf50d1a2a277cc468a
#
_cell.length_a   1.000
_cell.length_b   1.000
_cell.length_c   1.000
_cell.angle_alpha   90.00
_cell.angle_beta   90.00
_cell.angle_gamma   90.00
#
_symmetry.space_group_name_H-M   'P 1'
#
loop_
_entity.id
_entity.type
_entity.pdbx_description
1 polymer ?
#
loop_
_entity_poly.entity_id
_entity_poly.type
_entity_poly.pdbx_seq_one_letter_code
_entity_poly.pdbx_strand_id
1 'polypeptide(L)'
;MSETDRIREWYETEYGPEGVGHWSVRDGRSMYFRQVAERAVLAVLNRAGADLGGDVLDVGCGDGGYTRFLVHLGADPARTTGIDLVPGRVETARRLSPPSMNWEVADATSLPFDDGSFDVVAQFGTLCNLREPRLRLLAADEMARVLRPGGFVLWFDIAHSTLKEVHGIPPQELRELFPDMEVVAERPALVRGTWLLARRTPTLCSVLEGAGRVLPCTNLAALLRRATSSAAGSP
;
A
#
# COMPACT_ATOMS: atom_id res chain seq x y z
N MET A 1 -17.36 -8.04 -18.66
CA MET A 1 -16.49 -8.39 -17.52
C MET A 1 -16.22 -7.09 -16.77
N SER A 2 -16.58 -7.04 -15.49
CA SER A 2 -16.27 -5.86 -14.65
C SER A 2 -14.76 -5.72 -14.42
N GLU A 3 -14.30 -4.54 -13.99
CA GLU A 3 -12.91 -4.33 -13.61
C GLU A 3 -12.51 -5.25 -12.43
N THR A 4 -13.41 -5.42 -11.49
CA THR A 4 -13.27 -6.34 -10.34
C THR A 4 -13.08 -7.79 -10.78
N ASP A 5 -13.88 -8.27 -11.77
CA ASP A 5 -13.73 -9.61 -12.33
C ASP A 5 -12.38 -9.77 -13.05
N ARG A 6 -11.95 -8.75 -13.82
CA ARG A 6 -10.67 -8.72 -14.50
C ARG A 6 -9.50 -8.83 -13.51
N ILE A 7 -9.56 -8.06 -12.43
CA ILE A 7 -8.52 -8.07 -11.38
C ILE A 7 -8.46 -9.44 -10.74
N ARG A 8 -9.62 -10.02 -10.37
CA ARG A 8 -9.68 -11.34 -9.75
C ARG A 8 -9.10 -12.41 -10.67
N GLU A 9 -9.54 -12.48 -11.93
CA GLU A 9 -9.07 -13.45 -12.92
C GLU A 9 -7.55 -13.31 -13.17
N TRP A 10 -7.05 -12.08 -13.30
CA TRP A 10 -5.63 -11.82 -13.47
C TRP A 10 -4.81 -12.32 -12.26
N TYR A 11 -5.25 -12.02 -11.04
CA TYR A 11 -4.57 -12.48 -9.84
C TYR A 11 -4.66 -14.00 -9.64
N GLU A 12 -5.78 -14.63 -9.97
CA GLU A 12 -5.94 -16.08 -9.91
C GLU A 12 -5.03 -16.78 -10.92
N THR A 13 -4.81 -16.19 -12.09
CA THR A 13 -3.94 -16.73 -13.13
C THR A 13 -2.46 -16.53 -12.80
N GLU A 14 -2.07 -15.31 -12.40
CA GLU A 14 -0.67 -14.96 -12.17
C GLU A 14 -0.14 -15.40 -10.79
N TYR A 15 -1.03 -15.50 -9.80
CA TYR A 15 -0.72 -15.80 -8.41
C TYR A 15 -1.50 -16.98 -7.85
N GLY A 16 -2.09 -17.82 -8.69
CA GLY A 16 -2.76 -19.05 -8.28
C GLY A 16 -1.84 -19.96 -7.44
N PRO A 17 -2.31 -21.15 -7.01
CA PRO A 17 -1.57 -22.03 -6.07
C PRO A 17 -0.12 -22.34 -6.50
N GLU A 18 0.16 -22.24 -7.80
CA GLU A 18 1.50 -22.38 -8.38
C GLU A 18 2.23 -21.04 -8.59
N GLY A 19 1.52 -19.91 -8.51
CA GLY A 19 1.99 -18.58 -8.85
C GLY A 19 2.85 -17.87 -7.78
N VAL A 20 3.19 -18.52 -6.70
CA VAL A 20 4.07 -18.00 -5.62
C VAL A 20 5.48 -17.63 -6.15
N GLY A 21 5.81 -18.01 -7.38
CA GLY A 21 7.15 -17.82 -7.96
C GLY A 21 7.53 -16.38 -8.28
N HIS A 22 6.57 -15.54 -8.70
CA HIS A 22 6.89 -14.22 -9.29
C HIS A 22 7.29 -13.16 -8.25
N TRP A 23 6.74 -13.23 -7.03
CA TRP A 23 7.06 -12.31 -5.93
C TRP A 23 7.75 -13.02 -4.75
N SER A 24 8.30 -14.19 -5.01
CA SER A 24 9.09 -14.90 -3.99
C SER A 24 10.30 -14.06 -3.59
N VAL A 25 10.51 -13.90 -2.29
CA VAL A 25 11.73 -13.28 -1.74
C VAL A 25 13.02 -14.05 -2.10
N ARG A 26 12.90 -15.24 -2.68
CA ARG A 26 14.03 -15.98 -3.26
C ARG A 26 14.49 -15.41 -4.62
N ASP A 27 13.62 -14.68 -5.34
CA ASP A 27 14.04 -13.90 -6.51
C ASP A 27 14.68 -12.59 -6.06
N GLY A 28 15.91 -12.34 -6.48
CA GLY A 28 16.66 -11.17 -6.07
C GLY A 28 16.01 -9.83 -6.45
N ARG A 29 15.18 -9.80 -7.50
CA ARG A 29 14.44 -8.59 -7.90
C ARG A 29 13.30 -8.32 -6.94
N SER A 30 12.53 -9.35 -6.59
CA SER A 30 11.42 -9.24 -5.64
C SER A 30 11.91 -8.87 -4.24
N MET A 31 13.02 -9.47 -3.80
CA MET A 31 13.68 -9.11 -2.55
C MET A 31 14.14 -7.66 -2.56
N TYR A 32 14.80 -7.21 -3.64
CA TYR A 32 15.26 -5.83 -3.78
C TYR A 32 14.10 -4.84 -3.76
N PHE A 33 13.02 -5.09 -4.54
CA PHE A 33 11.81 -4.27 -4.55
C PHE A 33 11.24 -4.13 -3.15
N ARG A 34 11.08 -5.24 -2.44
CA ARG A 34 10.56 -5.27 -1.09
C ARG A 34 11.42 -4.43 -0.12
N GLN A 35 12.74 -4.59 -0.16
CA GLN A 35 13.65 -3.80 0.67
C GLN A 35 13.58 -2.30 0.38
N VAL A 36 13.40 -1.91 -0.87
CA VAL A 36 13.23 -0.50 -1.26
C VAL A 36 11.91 0.03 -0.72
N ALA A 37 10.81 -0.72 -0.87
CA ALA A 37 9.49 -0.36 -0.36
C ALA A 37 9.49 -0.21 1.17
N GLU A 38 10.00 -1.20 1.90
CA GLU A 38 10.07 -1.20 3.35
C GLU A 38 10.91 -0.01 3.88
N ARG A 39 12.06 0.29 3.26
CA ARG A 39 12.87 1.47 3.62
C ARG A 39 12.17 2.79 3.31
N ALA A 40 11.41 2.86 2.22
CA ALA A 40 10.68 4.07 1.87
C ALA A 40 9.53 4.33 2.85
N VAL A 41 8.78 3.30 3.21
CA VAL A 41 7.71 3.33 4.20
C VAL A 41 8.25 3.74 5.58
N LEU A 42 9.30 3.08 6.06
CA LEU A 42 9.94 3.44 7.33
C LEU A 42 10.40 4.91 7.34
N ALA A 43 10.94 5.40 6.21
CA ALA A 43 11.41 6.78 6.13
C ALA A 43 10.27 7.81 6.21
N VAL A 44 9.10 7.55 5.61
CA VAL A 44 7.96 8.48 5.71
C VAL A 44 7.33 8.43 7.11
N LEU A 45 7.23 7.26 7.75
CA LEU A 45 6.78 7.12 9.14
C LEU A 45 7.68 7.90 10.10
N ASN A 46 9.00 7.68 10.03
CA ASN A 46 9.98 8.38 10.88
C ASN A 46 9.94 9.90 10.67
N ARG A 47 9.83 10.35 9.42
CA ARG A 47 9.77 11.79 9.09
C ARG A 47 8.52 12.44 9.64
N ALA A 48 7.40 11.74 9.63
CA ALA A 48 6.11 12.21 10.14
C ALA A 48 5.97 12.07 11.67
N GLY A 49 6.90 11.37 12.33
CA GLY A 49 6.77 10.99 13.74
C GLY A 49 5.50 10.15 13.99
N ALA A 50 5.11 9.34 13.01
CA ALA A 50 3.90 8.52 13.08
C ALA A 50 4.21 7.14 13.67
N ASP A 51 3.35 6.67 14.56
CA ASP A 51 3.39 5.31 15.08
C ASP A 51 2.17 4.49 14.59
N LEU A 52 2.21 3.19 14.80
CA LEU A 52 1.20 2.23 14.36
C LEU A 52 0.41 1.63 15.53
N GLY A 53 0.39 2.29 16.70
CA GLY A 53 -0.21 1.77 17.93
C GLY A 53 -1.74 1.72 17.95
N GLY A 54 -2.42 2.19 16.90
CA GLY A 54 -3.88 2.21 16.76
C GLY A 54 -4.45 0.99 16.02
N ASP A 55 -5.71 1.13 15.58
CA ASP A 55 -6.35 0.18 14.68
C ASP A 55 -5.83 0.38 13.26
N VAL A 56 -5.31 -0.67 12.64
CA VAL A 56 -4.65 -0.64 11.32
C VAL A 56 -5.44 -1.44 10.32
N LEU A 57 -5.74 -0.85 9.16
CA LEU A 57 -6.30 -1.51 7.99
C LEU A 57 -5.27 -1.51 6.85
N ASP A 58 -5.02 -2.68 6.25
CA ASP A 58 -4.25 -2.83 5.01
C ASP A 58 -5.19 -3.19 3.86
N VAL A 59 -5.37 -2.25 2.92
CA VAL A 59 -6.29 -2.38 1.77
C VAL A 59 -5.55 -2.99 0.59
N GLY A 60 -6.02 -4.16 0.14
CA GLY A 60 -5.34 -4.97 -0.88
C GLY A 60 -4.12 -5.68 -0.31
N CYS A 61 -4.27 -6.29 0.86
CA CYS A 61 -3.20 -6.89 1.65
C CYS A 61 -2.46 -8.05 0.97
N GLY A 62 -3.04 -8.61 -0.09
CA GLY A 62 -2.50 -9.78 -0.76
C GLY A 62 -2.32 -10.98 0.17
N ASP A 63 -1.13 -11.56 0.16
CA ASP A 63 -0.73 -12.65 1.06
C ASP A 63 -0.31 -12.17 2.47
N GLY A 64 -0.55 -10.91 2.79
CA GLY A 64 -0.25 -10.30 4.09
C GLY A 64 1.22 -9.93 4.30
N GLY A 65 2.03 -9.90 3.24
CA GLY A 65 3.47 -9.64 3.36
C GLY A 65 3.78 -8.28 3.96
N TYR A 66 3.14 -7.21 3.47
CA TYR A 66 3.29 -5.86 4.01
C TYR A 66 2.50 -5.65 5.30
N THR A 67 1.35 -6.29 5.46
CA THR A 67 0.59 -6.25 6.72
C THR A 67 1.43 -6.77 7.89
N ARG A 68 2.13 -7.90 7.70
CA ARG A 68 3.09 -8.43 8.70
C ARG A 68 4.28 -7.50 8.92
N PHE A 69 4.73 -6.77 7.89
CA PHE A 69 5.77 -5.77 8.05
C PHE A 69 5.31 -4.61 8.94
N LEU A 70 4.05 -4.16 8.85
CA LEU A 70 3.51 -3.16 9.78
C LEU A 70 3.55 -3.65 11.23
N VAL A 71 3.28 -4.94 11.48
CA VAL A 71 3.45 -5.54 12.82
C VAL A 71 4.91 -5.50 13.29
N HIS A 72 5.87 -5.75 12.41
CA HIS A 72 7.30 -5.60 12.74
C HIS A 72 7.68 -4.13 13.04
N LEU A 73 6.92 -3.17 12.54
CA LEU A 73 7.08 -1.74 12.85
C LEU A 73 6.34 -1.27 14.09
N GLY A 74 5.65 -2.18 14.81
CA GLY A 74 4.99 -1.89 16.09
C GLY A 74 3.46 -1.91 16.08
N ALA A 75 2.81 -2.23 14.95
CA ALA A 75 1.36 -2.45 14.94
C ALA A 75 0.99 -3.67 15.80
N ASP A 76 -0.08 -3.55 16.57
CA ASP A 76 -0.63 -4.67 17.36
C ASP A 76 -1.30 -5.68 16.40
N PRO A 77 -0.85 -6.96 16.37
CA PRO A 77 -1.49 -7.98 15.54
C PRO A 77 -3.01 -8.11 15.79
N ALA A 78 -3.47 -7.95 17.03
CA ALA A 78 -4.90 -8.07 17.36
C ALA A 78 -5.75 -6.87 16.88
N ARG A 79 -5.10 -5.75 16.56
CA ARG A 79 -5.71 -4.52 16.04
C ARG A 79 -5.37 -4.28 14.56
N THR A 80 -4.81 -5.28 13.89
CA THR A 80 -4.43 -5.19 12.48
C THR A 80 -5.36 -6.05 11.63
N THR A 81 -5.99 -5.43 10.66
CA THR A 81 -6.90 -6.05 9.68
C THR A 81 -6.32 -5.90 8.29
N GLY A 82 -6.30 -6.99 7.52
CA GLY A 82 -5.97 -6.97 6.09
C GLY A 82 -7.18 -7.39 5.26
N ILE A 83 -7.43 -6.68 4.16
CA ILE A 83 -8.47 -7.06 3.20
C ILE A 83 -7.88 -7.24 1.80
N ASP A 84 -8.43 -8.17 1.06
CA ASP A 84 -8.13 -8.34 -0.37
C ASP A 84 -9.36 -8.86 -1.12
N LEU A 85 -9.45 -8.55 -2.41
CA LEU A 85 -10.54 -8.98 -3.28
C LEU A 85 -10.50 -10.49 -3.58
N VAL A 86 -9.31 -11.10 -3.50
CA VAL A 86 -9.03 -12.49 -3.92
C VAL A 86 -9.03 -13.43 -2.71
N PRO A 87 -10.04 -14.33 -2.57
CA PRO A 87 -10.17 -15.20 -1.39
C PRO A 87 -8.93 -16.07 -1.11
N GLY A 88 -8.29 -16.61 -2.15
CA GLY A 88 -7.10 -17.46 -2.02
C GLY A 88 -5.89 -16.71 -1.43
N ARG A 89 -5.79 -15.39 -1.67
CA ARG A 89 -4.75 -14.53 -1.08
C ARG A 89 -5.01 -14.29 0.39
N VAL A 90 -6.26 -13.97 0.74
CA VAL A 90 -6.70 -13.80 2.13
C VAL A 90 -6.45 -15.05 2.96
N GLU A 91 -6.76 -16.23 2.41
CA GLU A 91 -6.50 -17.52 3.08
C GLU A 91 -5.00 -17.75 3.28
N THR A 92 -4.18 -17.40 2.28
CA THR A 92 -2.72 -17.47 2.40
C THR A 92 -2.21 -16.50 3.47
N ALA A 93 -2.72 -15.27 3.51
CA ALA A 93 -2.39 -14.28 4.53
C ALA A 93 -2.72 -14.80 5.93
N ARG A 94 -3.92 -15.35 6.13
CA ARG A 94 -4.37 -15.95 7.40
C ARG A 94 -3.44 -17.08 7.85
N ARG A 95 -3.08 -17.98 6.95
CA ARG A 95 -2.21 -19.14 7.23
C ARG A 95 -0.78 -18.75 7.61
N LEU A 96 -0.27 -17.64 7.04
CA LEU A 96 1.12 -17.19 7.22
C LEU A 96 1.31 -16.16 8.33
N SER A 97 0.24 -15.79 9.04
CA SER A 97 0.26 -14.68 10.00
C SER A 97 -0.09 -15.13 11.41
N PRO A 98 0.21 -14.34 12.44
CA PRO A 98 -0.29 -14.57 13.79
C PRO A 98 -1.82 -14.74 13.80
N PRO A 99 -2.36 -15.70 14.57
CA PRO A 99 -3.80 -15.99 14.60
C PRO A 99 -4.65 -14.85 15.17
N SER A 100 -4.03 -13.87 15.83
CA SER A 100 -4.71 -12.68 16.34
C SER A 100 -4.98 -11.61 15.26
N MET A 101 -4.37 -11.70 14.08
CA MET A 101 -4.64 -10.77 12.99
C MET A 101 -5.96 -11.07 12.30
N ASN A 102 -6.65 -10.03 11.84
CA ASN A 102 -7.92 -10.13 11.14
C ASN A 102 -7.72 -10.09 9.63
N TRP A 103 -8.46 -10.96 8.90
CA TRP A 103 -8.35 -11.08 7.46
C TRP A 103 -9.73 -11.27 6.85
N GLU A 104 -10.10 -10.39 5.90
CA GLU A 104 -11.42 -10.41 5.26
C GLU A 104 -11.31 -10.32 3.73
N VAL A 105 -12.26 -10.96 3.03
CA VAL A 105 -12.43 -10.81 1.60
C VAL A 105 -13.34 -9.61 1.38
N ALA A 106 -12.82 -8.53 0.81
CA ALA A 106 -13.59 -7.31 0.60
C ALA A 106 -13.11 -6.55 -0.65
N ASP A 107 -14.01 -5.73 -1.21
CA ASP A 107 -13.72 -4.80 -2.29
C ASP A 107 -13.30 -3.44 -1.71
N ALA A 108 -12.16 -2.92 -2.15
CA ALA A 108 -11.64 -1.62 -1.71
C ALA A 108 -12.58 -0.45 -2.03
N THR A 109 -13.47 -0.61 -3.02
CA THR A 109 -14.45 0.41 -3.44
C THR A 109 -15.73 0.41 -2.59
N SER A 110 -15.85 -0.52 -1.63
CA SER A 110 -16.99 -0.65 -0.71
C SER A 110 -16.54 -1.40 0.54
N LEU A 111 -15.87 -0.72 1.46
CA LEU A 111 -15.29 -1.32 2.66
C LEU A 111 -16.38 -1.67 3.70
N PRO A 112 -16.38 -2.91 4.26
CA PRO A 112 -17.40 -3.37 5.20
C PRO A 112 -17.17 -2.87 6.64
N PHE A 113 -16.69 -1.63 6.79
CA PHE A 113 -16.36 -1.04 8.08
C PHE A 113 -17.10 0.28 8.27
N ASP A 114 -17.38 0.63 9.52
CA ASP A 114 -18.00 1.89 9.90
C ASP A 114 -17.04 3.08 9.67
N ASP A 115 -17.60 4.28 9.56
CA ASP A 115 -16.84 5.53 9.46
C ASP A 115 -15.90 5.68 10.67
N GLY A 116 -14.64 6.04 10.42
CA GLY A 116 -13.68 6.29 11.49
C GLY A 116 -13.35 5.07 12.35
N SER A 117 -13.26 3.89 11.75
CA SER A 117 -12.92 2.65 12.46
C SER A 117 -11.42 2.47 12.69
N PHE A 118 -10.57 3.12 11.88
CA PHE A 118 -9.13 2.89 11.88
C PHE A 118 -8.33 4.17 12.15
N ASP A 119 -7.20 4.03 12.84
CA ASP A 119 -6.22 5.09 13.07
C ASP A 119 -5.24 5.19 11.89
N VAL A 120 -5.00 4.05 11.24
CA VAL A 120 -4.10 3.91 10.08
C VAL A 120 -4.80 3.11 8.98
N VAL A 121 -4.84 3.66 7.77
CA VAL A 121 -5.25 2.94 6.57
C VAL A 121 -4.05 2.86 5.64
N ALA A 122 -3.54 1.66 5.41
CA ALA A 122 -2.39 1.41 4.55
C ALA A 122 -2.82 0.80 3.20
N GLN A 123 -2.03 1.03 2.16
CA GLN A 123 -2.09 0.28 0.92
C GLN A 123 -0.70 0.16 0.28
N PHE A 124 -0.42 -0.98 -0.34
CA PHE A 124 0.87 -1.29 -0.95
C PHE A 124 0.68 -1.86 -2.36
N GLY A 125 0.63 -0.97 -3.36
CA GLY A 125 0.47 -1.34 -4.77
C GLY A 125 -0.93 -1.85 -5.11
N THR A 126 -1.97 -1.29 -4.52
CA THR A 126 -3.36 -1.70 -4.73
C THR A 126 -4.05 -0.83 -5.76
N LEU A 127 -4.01 0.50 -5.59
CA LEU A 127 -4.77 1.41 -6.45
C LEU A 127 -4.20 1.48 -7.88
N CYS A 128 -2.92 1.21 -8.08
CA CYS A 128 -2.33 1.11 -9.42
C CYS A 128 -2.95 0.00 -10.29
N ASN A 129 -3.60 -0.99 -9.69
CA ASN A 129 -4.28 -2.08 -10.40
C ASN A 129 -5.71 -1.71 -10.82
N LEU A 130 -6.28 -0.63 -10.27
CA LEU A 130 -7.59 -0.09 -10.64
C LEU A 130 -7.40 0.84 -11.84
N ARG A 131 -7.70 0.36 -13.06
CA ARG A 131 -7.48 1.10 -14.30
C ARG A 131 -8.51 2.21 -14.50
N GLU A 132 -9.74 1.99 -14.04
CA GLU A 132 -10.81 2.97 -14.13
C GLU A 132 -10.62 4.07 -13.08
N PRO A 133 -10.51 5.37 -13.50
CA PRO A 133 -10.33 6.48 -12.56
C PRO A 133 -11.42 6.55 -11.48
N ARG A 134 -12.66 6.21 -11.85
CA ARG A 134 -13.79 6.19 -10.93
C ARG A 134 -13.59 5.20 -9.77
N LEU A 135 -13.03 4.02 -10.03
CA LEU A 135 -12.82 3.01 -8.99
C LEU A 135 -11.67 3.44 -8.06
N ARG A 136 -10.65 4.12 -8.58
CA ARG A 136 -9.60 4.69 -7.73
C ARG A 136 -10.15 5.76 -6.78
N LEU A 137 -11.05 6.63 -7.26
CA LEU A 137 -11.72 7.63 -6.43
C LEU A 137 -12.59 6.96 -5.36
N LEU A 138 -13.43 5.99 -5.73
CA LEU A 138 -14.25 5.25 -4.77
C LEU A 138 -13.41 4.56 -3.69
N ALA A 139 -12.31 3.90 -4.08
CA ALA A 139 -11.43 3.26 -3.11
C ALA A 139 -10.74 4.29 -2.19
N ALA A 140 -10.31 5.42 -2.72
CA ALA A 140 -9.72 6.49 -1.92
C ALA A 140 -10.75 7.12 -0.97
N ASP A 141 -11.99 7.36 -1.42
CA ASP A 141 -13.09 7.85 -0.60
C ASP A 141 -13.40 6.88 0.55
N GLU A 142 -13.45 5.58 0.28
CA GLU A 142 -13.68 4.56 1.29
C GLU A 142 -12.52 4.48 2.31
N MET A 143 -11.27 4.52 1.84
CA MET A 143 -10.10 4.62 2.72
C MET A 143 -10.16 5.86 3.62
N ALA A 144 -10.58 7.00 3.06
CA ALA A 144 -10.76 8.23 3.82
C ALA A 144 -11.94 8.14 4.80
N ARG A 145 -13.06 7.51 4.41
CA ARG A 145 -14.26 7.35 5.25
C ARG A 145 -13.96 6.55 6.51
N VAL A 146 -13.31 5.39 6.35
CA VAL A 146 -13.02 4.50 7.48
C VAL A 146 -11.88 5.00 8.38
N LEU A 147 -11.12 6.01 7.95
CA LEU A 147 -10.04 6.61 8.72
C LEU A 147 -10.60 7.60 9.76
N ARG A 148 -10.12 7.53 11.01
CA ARG A 148 -10.46 8.46 12.09
C ARG A 148 -9.94 9.87 11.80
N PRO A 149 -10.62 10.91 12.30
CA PRO A 149 -10.03 12.27 12.35
C PRO A 149 -8.67 12.23 13.08
N GLY A 150 -7.65 12.84 12.48
CA GLY A 150 -6.27 12.82 13.00
C GLY A 150 -5.47 11.56 12.63
N GLY A 151 -6.11 10.52 12.11
CA GLY A 151 -5.46 9.33 11.55
C GLY A 151 -4.72 9.63 10.24
N PHE A 152 -4.06 8.63 9.68
CA PHE A 152 -3.31 8.81 8.45
C PHE A 152 -3.43 7.64 7.46
N VAL A 153 -3.32 7.97 6.18
CA VAL A 153 -3.11 7.02 5.10
C VAL A 153 -1.61 6.79 4.92
N LEU A 154 -1.20 5.53 4.96
CA LEU A 154 0.16 5.09 4.64
C LEU A 154 0.15 4.50 3.21
N TRP A 155 0.82 5.19 2.32
CA TRP A 155 0.81 4.93 0.90
C TRP A 155 2.15 4.42 0.38
N PHE A 156 2.12 3.33 -0.39
CA PHE A 156 3.23 2.95 -1.27
C PHE A 156 2.67 2.40 -2.58
N ASP A 157 2.94 3.07 -3.70
CA ASP A 157 2.43 2.64 -4.99
C ASP A 157 3.36 3.03 -6.15
N ILE A 158 3.03 2.55 -7.34
CA ILE A 158 3.70 2.91 -8.57
C ILE A 158 3.27 4.33 -8.96
N ALA A 159 4.22 5.26 -9.02
CA ALA A 159 3.98 6.65 -9.45
C ALA A 159 4.05 6.79 -10.97
N HIS A 160 4.94 6.02 -11.62
CA HIS A 160 5.13 6.05 -13.06
C HIS A 160 5.23 4.64 -13.62
N SER A 161 4.27 4.24 -14.46
CA SER A 161 4.25 2.96 -15.14
C SER A 161 4.38 3.11 -16.65
N THR A 162 5.03 2.13 -17.28
CA THR A 162 5.01 1.92 -18.75
C THR A 162 4.23 0.66 -19.12
N LEU A 163 3.73 -0.06 -18.13
CA LEU A 163 2.93 -1.28 -18.32
C LEU A 163 1.48 -0.88 -18.57
N LYS A 164 0.85 -1.54 -19.54
CA LYS A 164 -0.56 -1.27 -19.90
C LYS A 164 -1.55 -1.75 -18.84
N GLU A 165 -1.14 -2.74 -18.06
CA GLU A 165 -1.96 -3.39 -17.03
C GLU A 165 -2.01 -2.61 -15.72
N VAL A 166 -1.07 -1.68 -15.53
CA VAL A 166 -0.87 -0.96 -14.28
C VAL A 166 -0.92 0.55 -14.53
N HIS A 167 -1.77 1.25 -13.81
CA HIS A 167 -1.84 2.72 -13.84
C HIS A 167 -0.82 3.30 -12.85
N GLY A 168 0.03 4.22 -13.31
CA GLY A 168 0.91 4.96 -12.41
C GLY A 168 0.16 6.13 -11.76
N ILE A 169 0.24 6.25 -10.45
CA ILE A 169 -0.40 7.32 -9.67
C ILE A 169 0.67 8.32 -9.23
N PRO A 170 0.90 9.41 -10.00
CA PRO A 170 1.89 10.41 -9.65
C PRO A 170 1.47 11.23 -8.43
N PRO A 171 2.38 11.98 -7.79
CA PRO A 171 2.08 12.79 -6.60
C PRO A 171 0.90 13.75 -6.77
N GLN A 172 0.67 14.26 -7.97
CA GLN A 172 -0.48 15.13 -8.25
C GLN A 172 -1.79 14.36 -8.14
N GLU A 173 -1.92 13.19 -8.80
CA GLU A 173 -3.12 12.36 -8.74
C GLU A 173 -3.36 11.85 -7.30
N LEU A 174 -2.30 11.52 -6.55
CA LEU A 174 -2.42 11.16 -5.15
C LEU A 174 -3.11 12.27 -4.33
N ARG A 175 -2.78 13.54 -4.57
CA ARG A 175 -3.44 14.69 -3.90
C ARG A 175 -4.88 14.89 -4.36
N GLU A 176 -5.20 14.56 -5.60
CA GLU A 176 -6.56 14.61 -6.15
C GLU A 176 -7.43 13.45 -5.57
N LEU A 177 -6.85 12.29 -5.29
CA LEU A 177 -7.53 11.17 -4.63
C LEU A 177 -7.84 11.47 -3.15
N PHE A 178 -7.05 12.29 -2.47
CA PHE A 178 -7.22 12.62 -1.06
C PHE A 178 -7.20 14.16 -0.85
N PRO A 179 -8.19 14.91 -1.38
CA PRO A 179 -8.16 16.37 -1.40
C PRO A 179 -8.21 17.01 -0.01
N ASP A 180 -8.82 16.32 0.96
CA ASP A 180 -8.99 16.81 2.34
C ASP A 180 -7.87 16.33 3.29
N MET A 181 -6.79 15.75 2.74
CA MET A 181 -5.66 15.27 3.51
C MET A 181 -4.38 16.04 3.23
N GLU A 182 -3.62 16.28 4.28
CA GLU A 182 -2.29 16.88 4.19
C GLU A 182 -1.22 15.80 3.91
N VAL A 183 -0.41 15.99 2.89
CA VAL A 183 0.79 15.16 2.66
C VAL A 183 1.89 15.59 3.65
N VAL A 184 2.03 14.85 4.74
CA VAL A 184 3.00 15.15 5.82
C VAL A 184 4.42 14.70 5.45
N ALA A 185 4.53 13.59 4.73
CA ALA A 185 5.81 13.08 4.26
C ALA A 185 5.62 12.36 2.93
N GLU A 186 6.59 12.53 2.04
CA GLU A 186 6.67 11.79 0.79
C GLU A 186 8.13 11.41 0.48
N ARG A 187 8.31 10.26 -0.18
CA ARG A 187 9.61 9.77 -0.61
C ARG A 187 9.48 9.01 -1.94
N PRO A 188 10.10 9.52 -3.03
CA PRO A 188 10.31 8.73 -4.23
C PRO A 188 11.15 7.48 -3.93
N ALA A 189 10.80 6.38 -4.55
CA ALA A 189 11.46 5.09 -4.33
C ALA A 189 11.59 4.32 -5.65
N LEU A 190 12.46 3.32 -5.67
CA LEU A 190 12.78 2.49 -6.82
C LEU A 190 13.25 3.32 -8.03
N VAL A 191 14.54 3.68 -8.04
CA VAL A 191 15.16 4.37 -9.18
C VAL A 191 14.92 3.59 -10.46
N ARG A 192 14.49 4.31 -11.51
CA ARG A 192 14.11 3.70 -12.78
C ARG A 192 15.24 2.84 -13.35
N GLY A 193 14.92 1.60 -13.66
CA GLY A 193 15.87 0.63 -14.23
C GLY A 193 16.65 -0.20 -13.21
N THR A 194 16.75 0.19 -11.94
CA THR A 194 17.47 -0.59 -10.92
C THR A 194 16.86 -1.96 -10.71
N TRP A 195 15.54 -2.09 -10.79
CA TRP A 195 14.85 -3.35 -10.67
C TRP A 195 15.33 -4.41 -11.68
N LEU A 196 15.62 -4.00 -12.92
CA LEU A 196 16.15 -4.91 -13.96
C LEU A 196 17.56 -5.39 -13.65
N LEU A 197 18.36 -4.57 -12.97
CA LEU A 197 19.75 -4.85 -12.63
C LEU A 197 19.90 -5.56 -11.28
N ALA A 198 18.90 -5.47 -10.41
CA ALA A 198 18.98 -5.92 -9.02
C ALA A 198 19.34 -7.40 -8.86
N ARG A 199 19.00 -8.25 -9.82
CA ARG A 199 19.39 -9.67 -9.80
C ARG A 199 20.91 -9.89 -9.87
N ARG A 200 21.65 -8.99 -10.55
CA ARG A 200 23.09 -9.13 -10.80
C ARG A 200 23.94 -8.21 -9.96
N THR A 201 23.42 -7.02 -9.63
CA THR A 201 24.18 -5.95 -8.97
C THR A 201 23.38 -5.27 -7.87
N PRO A 202 22.91 -6.00 -6.83
CA PRO A 202 22.03 -5.44 -5.79
C PRO A 202 22.69 -4.30 -5.00
N THR A 203 24.01 -4.39 -4.75
CA THR A 203 24.76 -3.35 -4.03
C THR A 203 24.78 -2.03 -4.80
N LEU A 204 25.06 -2.08 -6.12
CA LEU A 204 25.03 -0.88 -6.97
C LEU A 204 23.63 -0.26 -7.00
N CYS A 205 22.59 -1.09 -7.11
CA CYS A 205 21.21 -0.62 -7.07
C CYS A 205 20.90 0.08 -5.74
N SER A 206 21.35 -0.46 -4.61
CA SER A 206 21.18 0.18 -3.28
C SER A 206 21.87 1.54 -3.16
N VAL A 207 23.04 1.71 -3.79
CA VAL A 207 23.74 3.01 -3.86
C VAL A 207 22.93 4.01 -4.71
N LEU A 208 22.40 3.58 -5.84
CA LEU A 208 21.57 4.43 -6.71
C LEU A 208 20.27 4.86 -6.03
N GLU A 209 19.67 4.02 -5.19
CA GLU A 209 18.49 4.40 -4.38
C GLU A 209 18.80 5.56 -3.41
N GLY A 210 20.04 5.67 -2.91
CA GLY A 210 20.47 6.82 -2.13
C GLY A 210 20.41 8.15 -2.90
N ALA A 211 20.55 8.10 -4.24
CA ALA A 211 20.45 9.23 -5.14
C ALA A 211 19.02 9.49 -5.67
N GLY A 212 18.01 8.80 -5.18
CA GLY A 212 16.62 8.86 -5.66
C GLY A 212 15.93 10.23 -5.58
N ARG A 213 16.55 11.21 -4.89
CA ARG A 213 16.11 12.62 -4.93
C ARG A 213 16.45 13.33 -6.24
N VAL A 214 17.40 12.81 -7.01
CA VAL A 214 17.94 13.41 -8.24
C VAL A 214 17.63 12.54 -9.46
N LEU A 215 17.47 11.23 -9.25
CA LEU A 215 17.17 10.25 -10.30
C LEU A 215 15.67 9.99 -10.40
N PRO A 216 15.16 9.74 -11.62
CA PRO A 216 13.74 9.41 -11.80
C PRO A 216 13.39 8.09 -11.12
N CYS A 217 12.40 8.13 -10.23
CA CYS A 217 11.87 6.96 -9.52
C CYS A 217 10.55 6.51 -10.12
N THR A 218 10.20 5.23 -9.96
CA THR A 218 8.97 4.64 -10.44
C THR A 218 7.89 4.51 -9.37
N ASN A 219 8.27 4.54 -8.10
CA ASN A 219 7.37 4.37 -6.97
C ASN A 219 7.39 5.59 -6.04
N LEU A 220 6.33 5.73 -5.26
CA LEU A 220 6.16 6.78 -4.26
C LEU A 220 5.69 6.16 -2.95
N ALA A 221 6.40 6.44 -1.85
CA ALA A 221 5.88 6.30 -0.50
C ALA A 221 5.38 7.65 -0.01
N ALA A 222 4.22 7.70 0.64
CA ALA A 222 3.69 8.92 1.22
C ALA A 222 2.92 8.62 2.52
N LEU A 223 2.83 9.63 3.38
CA LEU A 223 1.95 9.66 4.52
C LEU A 223 1.06 10.88 4.42
N LEU A 224 -0.26 10.64 4.39
CA LEU A 224 -1.28 11.66 4.30
C LEU A 224 -2.08 11.67 5.60
N ARG A 225 -2.22 12.83 6.24
CA ARG A 225 -2.93 12.98 7.51
C ARG A 225 -4.29 13.60 7.31
N ARG A 226 -5.32 12.99 7.87
CA ARG A 226 -6.67 13.55 7.96
C ARG A 226 -6.69 14.62 9.06
N ALA A 227 -7.25 15.80 8.77
CA ALA A 227 -7.40 16.84 9.76
C ALA A 227 -8.15 16.30 11.00
N THR A 228 -7.74 16.72 12.18
CA THR A 228 -8.55 16.56 13.38
C THR A 228 -9.79 17.42 13.20
N SER A 229 -11.00 16.89 13.43
CA SER A 229 -12.17 17.75 13.43
C SER A 229 -11.94 18.85 14.48
N SER A 230 -11.69 20.09 14.05
CA SER A 230 -11.75 21.21 14.96
C SER A 230 -13.18 21.23 15.47
N ALA A 231 -13.34 21.12 16.80
CA ALA A 231 -14.62 21.39 17.42
C ALA A 231 -15.11 22.72 16.83
N ALA A 232 -16.22 22.65 16.08
CA ALA A 232 -16.89 23.85 15.60
C ALA A 232 -17.04 24.77 16.81
N GLY A 233 -16.39 25.93 16.72
CA GLY A 233 -16.42 26.91 17.80
C GLY A 233 -17.86 27.15 18.19
N SER A 234 -18.12 26.94 19.44
CA SER A 234 -19.37 27.41 20.05
C SER A 234 -19.45 28.94 19.93
N PRO A 235 -20.59 29.48 19.53
CA PRO A 235 -20.80 30.89 19.41
C PRO A 235 -20.69 31.64 20.74
#